data_8f97233fabc16eda26700a7baa50d602
#
_entry.id   8f97233fabc16eda26700a7baa50d602
#
_cell.length_a   1.000
_cell.length_b   1.000
_cell.length_c   1.000
_cell.angle_alpha   90.00
_cell.angle_beta   90.00
_cell.angle_gamma   90.00
#
_symmetry.space_group_name_H-M   'P 1'
#
loop_
_entity.id
_entity.type
_entity.pdbx_description
1 polymer ?
#
loop_
_entity_poly.entity_id
_entity_poly.type
_entity_poly.pdbx_seq_one_letter_code
_entity_poly.pdbx_strand_id
1 'polypeptide(L)'
;PNATGDELQQLIDKYTPNPLNQIINIYSVYAQNEWKNRKWSFLIGARMDKNSIMDHPIFSPRANVRYNPTDDINIRLSYAEGFRTPQAFDEDLHINHVGGKLISIARDKNLKEEHSRSVNASVDWYHTFGQFQANVLVEGFFTSLTDPFVLTSPVMDPNGSGYLIQTRVNGPGAKVYGGTLEFRLAYRD
;
A
#
# COMPACT_ATOMS: atom_id res chain seq x y z
N PRO A 1 4.29 48.22 11.78
CA PRO A 1 5.47 47.90 12.57
C PRO A 1 6.08 46.63 11.96
N ASN A 2 7.26 46.79 11.39
CA ASN A 2 7.99 45.63 10.82
C ASN A 2 8.53 44.83 12.01
N ALA A 3 8.22 43.56 12.10
CA ALA A 3 8.80 42.67 13.09
C ALA A 3 10.34 42.67 12.96
N THR A 4 11.05 42.70 14.08
CA THR A 4 12.49 42.54 14.10
C THR A 4 12.88 41.16 13.65
N GLY A 5 14.10 40.93 13.16
CA GLY A 5 14.56 39.62 12.71
C GLY A 5 14.36 38.53 13.76
N ASP A 6 14.55 38.86 15.04
CA ASP A 6 14.36 37.90 16.16
C ASP A 6 12.90 37.55 16.42
N GLU A 7 11.98 38.52 16.27
CA GLU A 7 10.55 38.28 16.37
C GLU A 7 10.05 37.40 15.21
N LEU A 8 10.58 37.62 14.00
CA LEU A 8 10.27 36.82 12.86
C LEU A 8 10.78 35.36 13.04
N GLN A 9 12.00 35.18 13.57
CA GLN A 9 12.56 33.88 13.86
C GLN A 9 11.76 33.15 14.95
N GLN A 10 11.36 33.84 16.02
CA GLN A 10 10.49 33.27 17.06
C GLN A 10 9.13 32.86 16.52
N LEU A 11 8.56 33.61 15.56
CA LEU A 11 7.33 33.26 14.88
C LEU A 11 7.55 32.05 13.97
N ILE A 12 8.66 32.01 13.24
CA ILE A 12 9.03 30.84 12.41
C ILE A 12 9.18 29.62 13.31
N ASP A 13 9.93 29.68 14.40
CA ASP A 13 10.16 28.56 15.31
C ASP A 13 8.87 28.11 16.03
N LYS A 14 7.96 29.03 16.30
CA LYS A 14 6.67 28.79 16.94
C LYS A 14 5.65 28.16 15.98
N TYR A 15 5.68 28.53 14.69
CA TYR A 15 4.69 28.15 13.71
C TYR A 15 5.23 27.22 12.62
N THR A 16 6.55 27.05 12.52
CA THR A 16 7.11 25.96 11.72
C THR A 16 6.96 24.67 12.53
N PRO A 17 6.15 23.71 12.10
CA PRO A 17 6.15 22.41 12.74
C PRO A 17 7.60 21.91 12.72
N ASN A 18 8.11 21.51 13.87
CA ASN A 18 9.42 20.92 14.04
C ASN A 18 9.66 19.96 12.88
N PRO A 19 10.69 20.11 12.03
CA PRO A 19 10.84 19.28 10.86
C PRO A 19 10.75 17.84 11.34
N LEU A 20 9.78 17.07 10.78
CA LEU A 20 9.56 15.66 11.12
C LEU A 20 10.79 14.89 10.65
N ASN A 21 11.87 14.95 11.43
CA ASN A 21 13.05 14.14 11.20
C ASN A 21 12.79 12.77 11.83
N GLN A 22 12.29 11.84 11.01
CA GLN A 22 12.06 10.48 11.43
C GLN A 22 13.09 9.55 10.80
N ILE A 23 13.95 8.95 11.64
CA ILE A 23 14.88 7.91 11.21
C ILE A 23 14.23 6.55 11.46
N ILE A 24 14.09 5.77 10.41
CA ILE A 24 13.49 4.44 10.46
C ILE A 24 14.53 3.40 10.05
N ASN A 25 14.77 2.44 10.93
CA ASN A 25 15.59 1.27 10.64
C ASN A 25 14.68 0.06 10.41
N ILE A 26 14.86 -0.63 9.29
CA ILE A 26 14.09 -1.83 8.94
C ILE A 26 15.06 -3.00 8.76
N TYR A 27 14.81 -4.06 9.49
CA TYR A 27 15.52 -5.33 9.35
C TYR A 27 14.55 -6.37 8.81
N SER A 28 14.93 -7.01 7.71
CA SER A 28 14.07 -7.96 7.01
C SER A 28 14.80 -9.27 6.78
N VAL A 29 14.12 -10.38 7.01
CA VAL A 29 14.54 -11.72 6.61
C VAL A 29 13.42 -12.37 5.82
N TYR A 30 13.77 -13.05 4.74
CA TYR A 30 12.79 -13.79 3.94
C TYR A 30 13.33 -15.14 3.53
N ALA A 31 12.41 -16.08 3.36
CA ALA A 31 12.69 -17.38 2.77
C ALA A 31 11.54 -17.76 1.83
N GLN A 32 11.89 -18.43 0.74
CA GLN A 32 10.89 -19.00 -0.18
C GLN A 32 11.43 -20.26 -0.82
N ASN A 33 10.53 -21.14 -1.19
CA ASN A 33 10.84 -22.31 -2.00
C ASN A 33 9.79 -22.49 -3.10
N GLU A 34 10.23 -22.99 -4.25
CA GLU A 34 9.39 -23.35 -5.39
C GLU A 34 9.62 -24.80 -5.74
N TRP A 35 8.51 -25.58 -5.81
CA TRP A 35 8.48 -26.93 -6.36
C TRP A 35 7.79 -26.87 -7.71
N LYS A 36 8.45 -27.36 -8.74
CA LYS A 36 7.99 -27.25 -10.11
C LYS A 36 8.10 -28.55 -10.84
N ASN A 37 7.06 -28.90 -11.59
CA ASN A 37 7.08 -29.94 -12.61
C ASN A 37 6.48 -29.43 -13.94
N ARG A 38 6.24 -30.31 -14.91
CA ARG A 38 5.72 -29.91 -16.23
C ARG A 38 4.38 -29.17 -16.15
N LYS A 39 3.47 -29.58 -15.26
CA LYS A 39 2.11 -29.04 -15.17
C LYS A 39 1.89 -28.12 -13.99
N TRP A 40 2.65 -28.27 -12.91
CA TRP A 40 2.44 -27.57 -11.65
C TRP A 40 3.66 -26.76 -11.24
N SER A 41 3.42 -25.62 -10.65
CA SER A 41 4.40 -24.90 -9.83
C SER A 41 3.71 -24.46 -8.55
N PHE A 42 4.36 -24.75 -7.42
CA PHE A 42 3.95 -24.33 -6.09
C PHE A 42 5.08 -23.50 -5.48
N LEU A 43 4.80 -22.24 -5.18
CA LEU A 43 5.71 -21.38 -4.47
C LEU A 43 5.11 -21.04 -3.11
N ILE A 44 5.89 -21.24 -2.05
CA ILE A 44 5.55 -20.80 -0.69
C ILE A 44 6.72 -19.97 -0.19
N GLY A 45 6.42 -18.84 0.39
CA GLY A 45 7.41 -17.95 0.99
C GLY A 45 6.86 -17.19 2.17
N ALA A 46 7.76 -16.66 2.97
CA ALA A 46 7.43 -15.78 4.06
C ALA A 46 8.53 -14.74 4.25
N ARG A 47 8.14 -13.57 4.71
CA ARG A 47 9.02 -12.48 5.10
C ARG A 47 8.68 -12.05 6.51
N MET A 48 9.69 -11.75 7.29
CA MET A 48 9.56 -11.16 8.61
C MET A 48 10.30 -9.83 8.63
N ASP A 49 9.61 -8.77 9.03
CA ASP A 49 10.13 -7.41 9.06
C ASP A 49 10.06 -6.87 10.49
N LYS A 50 11.17 -6.35 10.99
CA LYS A 50 11.22 -5.55 12.22
C LYS A 50 11.55 -4.11 11.86
N ASN A 51 10.62 -3.23 12.16
CA ASN A 51 10.76 -1.79 11.97
C ASN A 51 10.98 -1.12 13.33
N SER A 52 11.87 -0.11 13.41
CA SER A 52 12.20 0.59 14.66
C SER A 52 11.04 1.37 15.27
N ILE A 53 10.01 1.69 14.49
CA ILE A 53 8.81 2.40 14.94
C ILE A 53 7.67 1.47 15.38
N MET A 54 7.91 0.15 15.38
CA MET A 54 6.92 -0.86 15.73
C MET A 54 7.42 -1.71 16.89
N ASP A 55 6.51 -2.09 17.80
CA ASP A 55 6.86 -2.85 18.98
C ASP A 55 7.20 -4.32 18.67
N HIS A 56 6.58 -4.88 17.63
CA HIS A 56 6.73 -6.29 17.25
C HIS A 56 7.13 -6.46 15.76
N PRO A 57 7.76 -7.59 15.42
CA PRO A 57 8.00 -7.93 14.02
C PRO A 57 6.71 -8.35 13.32
N ILE A 58 6.59 -8.05 12.03
CA ILE A 58 5.48 -8.46 11.18
C ILE A 58 5.89 -9.62 10.31
N PHE A 59 5.00 -10.61 10.22
CA PHE A 59 5.13 -11.78 9.38
C PHE A 59 4.20 -11.67 8.18
N SER A 60 4.75 -11.76 6.97
CA SER A 60 4.04 -11.63 5.70
C SER A 60 4.22 -12.91 4.86
N PRO A 61 3.28 -13.86 4.93
CA PRO A 61 3.30 -15.06 4.11
C PRO A 61 2.85 -14.76 2.68
N ARG A 62 3.32 -15.60 1.74
CA ARG A 62 2.85 -15.64 0.35
C ARG A 62 2.82 -17.05 -0.17
N ALA A 63 1.88 -17.33 -1.04
CA ALA A 63 1.79 -18.59 -1.76
C ALA A 63 1.31 -18.34 -3.19
N ASN A 64 1.87 -19.10 -4.14
CA ASN A 64 1.44 -19.10 -5.52
C ASN A 64 1.30 -20.52 -6.01
N VAL A 65 0.22 -20.77 -6.73
CA VAL A 65 -0.02 -22.04 -7.44
C VAL A 65 -0.21 -21.72 -8.90
N ARG A 66 0.52 -22.41 -9.76
CA ARG A 66 0.30 -22.39 -11.20
C ARG A 66 0.00 -23.81 -11.68
N TYR A 67 -1.01 -23.91 -12.52
CA TYR A 67 -1.41 -25.17 -13.16
C TYR A 67 -1.57 -24.98 -14.66
N ASN A 68 -0.83 -25.77 -15.44
CA ASN A 68 -0.92 -25.81 -16.88
C ASN A 68 -1.54 -27.16 -17.29
N PRO A 69 -2.88 -27.26 -17.43
CA PRO A 69 -3.54 -28.50 -17.87
C PRO A 69 -3.09 -28.91 -19.28
N THR A 70 -2.88 -27.92 -20.15
CA THR A 70 -2.34 -28.04 -21.51
C THR A 70 -1.24 -27.02 -21.72
N ASP A 71 -0.58 -27.06 -22.88
CA ASP A 71 0.43 -26.06 -23.25
C ASP A 71 -0.21 -24.68 -23.55
N ASP A 72 -1.50 -24.63 -23.85
CA ASP A 72 -2.27 -23.43 -24.20
C ASP A 72 -2.95 -22.77 -23.00
N ILE A 73 -3.08 -23.45 -21.87
CA ILE A 73 -3.84 -22.96 -20.70
C ILE A 73 -2.91 -22.83 -19.50
N ASN A 74 -2.93 -21.63 -18.89
CA ASN A 74 -2.24 -21.35 -17.66
C ASN A 74 -3.24 -20.83 -16.61
N ILE A 75 -3.37 -21.53 -15.50
CA ILE A 75 -4.23 -21.16 -14.38
C ILE A 75 -3.31 -20.76 -13.21
N ARG A 76 -3.57 -19.61 -12.59
CA ARG A 76 -2.81 -19.14 -11.44
C ARG A 76 -3.73 -18.76 -10.29
N LEU A 77 -3.26 -19.07 -9.10
CA LEU A 77 -3.86 -18.62 -7.85
C LEU A 77 -2.74 -18.10 -6.96
N SER A 78 -2.91 -16.91 -6.40
CA SER A 78 -1.94 -16.34 -5.49
C SER A 78 -2.60 -15.81 -4.23
N TYR A 79 -1.88 -15.91 -3.12
CA TYR A 79 -2.19 -15.32 -1.84
C TYR A 79 -0.96 -14.57 -1.33
N ALA A 80 -1.16 -13.36 -0.80
CA ALA A 80 -0.10 -12.60 -0.18
C ALA A 80 -0.66 -11.72 0.95
N GLU A 81 0.13 -11.60 2.02
CA GLU A 81 -0.09 -10.59 3.06
C GLU A 81 0.96 -9.49 2.94
N GLY A 82 0.55 -8.26 3.25
CA GLY A 82 1.39 -7.08 3.29
C GLY A 82 0.99 -6.16 4.42
N PHE A 83 1.83 -5.18 4.70
CA PHE A 83 1.58 -4.18 5.74
C PHE A 83 2.15 -2.82 5.36
N ARG A 84 1.65 -1.78 6.02
CA ARG A 84 2.17 -0.43 5.96
C ARG A 84 2.37 0.11 7.36
N THR A 85 3.56 0.62 7.64
CA THR A 85 3.93 1.13 8.97
C THR A 85 3.38 2.53 9.22
N PRO A 86 3.12 2.92 10.47
CA PRO A 86 2.62 4.24 10.86
C PRO A 86 3.74 5.29 10.84
N GLN A 87 4.42 5.42 9.69
CA GLN A 87 5.48 6.42 9.48
C GLN A 87 4.91 7.78 9.06
N ALA A 88 5.75 8.82 9.05
CA ALA A 88 5.41 10.07 8.40
C ALA A 88 5.29 9.84 6.88
N PHE A 89 4.24 10.36 6.27
CA PHE A 89 4.01 10.31 4.83
C PHE A 89 4.32 11.68 4.23
N ASP A 90 4.73 11.73 2.97
CA ASP A 90 5.01 12.98 2.27
C ASP A 90 3.80 13.93 2.31
N GLU A 91 2.60 13.40 2.20
CA GLU A 91 1.35 14.16 2.32
C GLU A 91 1.11 14.79 3.70
N ASP A 92 1.70 14.23 4.76
CA ASP A 92 1.63 14.80 6.13
C ASP A 92 2.56 15.99 6.30
N LEU A 93 3.52 16.17 5.39
CA LEU A 93 4.49 17.26 5.40
C LEU A 93 4.03 18.48 4.61
N HIS A 94 2.95 18.34 3.83
CA HIS A 94 2.39 19.41 3.03
C HIS A 94 1.22 20.08 3.75
N ILE A 95 1.28 21.41 3.82
CA ILE A 95 0.17 22.21 4.29
C ILE A 95 -0.78 22.44 3.13
N ASN A 96 -1.99 21.88 3.22
CA ASN A 96 -3.02 22.06 2.22
C ASN A 96 -3.85 23.31 2.50
N HIS A 97 -4.07 24.14 1.47
CA HIS A 97 -4.99 25.26 1.52
C HIS A 97 -6.36 24.84 1.04
N VAL A 98 -7.33 24.78 1.95
CA VAL A 98 -8.74 24.55 1.60
C VAL A 98 -9.55 25.75 2.05
N GLY A 99 -10.13 26.48 1.09
CA GLY A 99 -10.95 27.66 1.41
C GLY A 99 -10.22 28.79 2.16
N GLY A 100 -8.90 28.93 1.93
CA GLY A 100 -8.07 29.96 2.58
C GLY A 100 -7.62 29.62 4.00
N LYS A 101 -7.90 28.44 4.52
CA LYS A 101 -7.40 27.95 5.82
C LYS A 101 -6.29 26.92 5.62
N LEU A 102 -5.26 26.99 6.45
CA LEU A 102 -4.19 26.03 6.49
C LEU A 102 -4.68 24.76 7.19
N ILE A 103 -4.38 23.59 6.61
CA ILE A 103 -4.66 22.29 7.23
C ILE A 103 -3.31 21.64 7.56
N SER A 104 -3.14 21.29 8.83
CA SER A 104 -2.02 20.48 9.31
C SER A 104 -2.50 19.05 9.55
N ILE A 105 -1.67 18.07 9.16
CA ILE A 105 -1.97 16.65 9.40
C ILE A 105 -1.15 16.20 10.62
N ALA A 106 -1.87 15.76 11.66
CA ALA A 106 -1.31 15.13 12.83
C ALA A 106 -1.48 13.60 12.74
N ARG A 107 -0.65 12.86 13.46
CA ARG A 107 -0.80 11.40 13.61
C ARG A 107 -1.31 11.07 15.01
N ASP A 108 -2.22 10.12 15.09
CA ASP A 108 -2.62 9.54 16.37
C ASP A 108 -1.41 8.84 17.02
N LYS A 109 -1.24 9.00 18.32
CA LYS A 109 -0.16 8.35 19.09
C LYS A 109 -0.31 6.82 19.12
N ASN A 110 -1.55 6.33 18.98
CA ASN A 110 -1.88 4.91 18.99
C ASN A 110 -2.06 4.34 17.57
N LEU A 111 -1.58 5.04 16.54
CA LEU A 111 -1.68 4.59 15.15
C LEU A 111 -0.95 3.26 14.96
N LYS A 112 -1.70 2.21 14.64
CA LYS A 112 -1.21 0.86 14.37
C LYS A 112 -0.85 0.70 12.90
N GLU A 113 -0.13 -0.35 12.57
CA GLU A 113 0.14 -0.73 11.18
C GLU A 113 -1.14 -1.15 10.45
N GLU A 114 -1.22 -0.79 9.18
CA GLU A 114 -2.24 -1.27 8.26
C GLU A 114 -1.82 -2.63 7.70
N HIS A 115 -2.74 -3.59 7.64
CA HIS A 115 -2.52 -4.92 7.06
C HIS A 115 -3.38 -5.14 5.83
N SER A 116 -2.82 -5.82 4.83
CA SER A 116 -3.54 -6.26 3.65
C SER A 116 -3.44 -7.77 3.47
N ARG A 117 -4.54 -8.40 3.03
CA ARG A 117 -4.61 -9.79 2.59
C ARG A 117 -5.22 -9.83 1.21
N SER A 118 -4.46 -10.34 0.25
CA SER A 118 -4.86 -10.35 -1.16
C SER A 118 -4.91 -11.77 -1.70
N VAL A 119 -5.96 -12.05 -2.47
CA VAL A 119 -6.10 -13.25 -3.29
C VAL A 119 -6.28 -12.81 -4.72
N ASN A 120 -5.52 -13.40 -5.66
CA ASN A 120 -5.68 -13.20 -7.08
C ASN A 120 -5.81 -14.55 -7.77
N ALA A 121 -6.71 -14.65 -8.75
CA ALA A 121 -6.89 -15.81 -9.59
C ALA A 121 -6.93 -15.39 -11.06
N SER A 122 -6.23 -16.12 -11.93
CA SER A 122 -6.26 -15.86 -13.36
C SER A 122 -6.27 -17.12 -14.19
N VAL A 123 -6.90 -17.03 -15.35
CA VAL A 123 -6.85 -18.03 -16.42
C VAL A 123 -6.36 -17.32 -17.67
N ASP A 124 -5.31 -17.85 -18.26
CA ASP A 124 -4.68 -17.34 -19.45
C ASP A 124 -4.68 -18.44 -20.51
N TRP A 125 -5.37 -18.17 -21.62
CA TRP A 125 -5.51 -19.12 -22.73
C TRP A 125 -4.85 -18.56 -23.98
N TYR A 126 -3.99 -19.35 -24.58
CA TYR A 126 -3.31 -19.09 -25.84
C TYR A 126 -3.72 -20.12 -26.86
N HIS A 127 -4.02 -19.68 -28.08
CA HIS A 127 -4.27 -20.61 -29.16
C HIS A 127 -3.81 -20.06 -30.50
N THR A 128 -3.26 -20.94 -31.35
CA THR A 128 -2.80 -20.59 -32.70
C THR A 128 -3.68 -21.27 -33.74
N PHE A 129 -4.32 -20.51 -34.60
CA PHE A 129 -5.13 -21.01 -35.73
C PHE A 129 -4.48 -20.58 -37.04
N GLY A 130 -3.68 -21.44 -37.64
CA GLY A 130 -2.92 -21.09 -38.85
C GLY A 130 -1.96 -19.94 -38.60
N GLN A 131 -2.20 -18.79 -39.25
CA GLN A 131 -1.38 -17.59 -39.09
C GLN A 131 -1.86 -16.64 -37.97
N PHE A 132 -2.98 -16.96 -37.32
CA PHE A 132 -3.50 -16.14 -36.21
C PHE A 132 -3.11 -16.73 -34.87
N GLN A 133 -2.72 -15.89 -33.93
CA GLN A 133 -2.48 -16.22 -32.54
C GLN A 133 -3.45 -15.41 -31.68
N ALA A 134 -4.28 -16.09 -30.91
CA ALA A 134 -5.20 -15.49 -29.95
C ALA A 134 -4.71 -15.71 -28.53
N ASN A 135 -4.95 -14.72 -27.67
CA ASN A 135 -4.77 -14.84 -26.23
C ASN A 135 -5.98 -14.24 -25.52
N VAL A 136 -6.49 -14.93 -24.52
CA VAL A 136 -7.57 -14.47 -23.65
C VAL A 136 -7.10 -14.61 -22.21
N LEU A 137 -7.04 -13.50 -21.49
CA LEU A 137 -6.75 -13.45 -20.06
C LEU A 137 -8.01 -13.03 -19.29
N VAL A 138 -8.39 -13.84 -18.31
CA VAL A 138 -9.40 -13.49 -17.31
C VAL A 138 -8.73 -13.49 -15.97
N GLU A 139 -8.85 -12.37 -15.24
CA GLU A 139 -8.27 -12.19 -13.92
C GLU A 139 -9.30 -11.66 -12.94
N GLY A 140 -9.25 -12.12 -11.69
CA GLY A 140 -10.01 -11.59 -10.58
C GLY A 140 -9.13 -11.40 -9.35
N PHE A 141 -9.41 -10.35 -8.57
CA PHE A 141 -8.70 -10.10 -7.33
C PHE A 141 -9.65 -9.71 -6.19
N PHE A 142 -9.22 -10.01 -4.99
CA PHE A 142 -9.86 -9.60 -3.75
C PHE A 142 -8.78 -9.23 -2.74
N THR A 143 -8.89 -8.02 -2.16
CA THR A 143 -8.01 -7.53 -1.10
C THR A 143 -8.84 -7.05 0.08
N SER A 144 -8.50 -7.52 1.27
CA SER A 144 -9.04 -7.04 2.54
C SER A 144 -7.97 -6.22 3.27
N LEU A 145 -8.33 -5.00 3.65
CA LEU A 145 -7.50 -4.12 4.47
C LEU A 145 -8.03 -4.12 5.91
N THR A 146 -7.12 -4.24 6.86
CA THR A 146 -7.40 -4.12 8.30
C THR A 146 -6.64 -2.90 8.81
N ASP A 147 -7.30 -2.08 9.63
CA ASP A 147 -6.74 -0.85 10.21
C ASP A 147 -6.18 0.14 9.15
N PRO A 148 -6.88 0.38 7.99
CA PRO A 148 -6.39 1.30 6.97
C PRO A 148 -6.24 2.71 7.53
N PHE A 149 -5.24 3.45 7.03
CA PHE A 149 -5.04 4.83 7.44
C PHE A 149 -6.07 5.75 6.81
N VAL A 150 -6.77 6.48 7.66
CA VAL A 150 -7.77 7.49 7.25
C VAL A 150 -7.51 8.81 7.96
N LEU A 151 -7.96 9.91 7.36
CA LEU A 151 -7.93 11.23 7.97
C LEU A 151 -9.30 11.53 8.60
N THR A 152 -9.28 12.08 9.81
CA THR A 152 -10.49 12.59 10.46
C THR A 152 -11.01 13.84 9.76
N SER A 153 -12.22 14.26 10.06
CA SER A 153 -12.71 15.57 9.64
C SER A 153 -11.80 16.68 10.20
N PRO A 154 -11.55 17.77 9.42
CA PRO A 154 -10.78 18.90 9.91
C PRO A 154 -11.44 19.55 11.12
N VAL A 155 -10.70 19.80 12.18
CA VAL A 155 -11.13 20.54 13.38
C VAL A 155 -10.23 21.74 13.60
N MET A 156 -10.75 22.81 14.22
CA MET A 156 -9.92 23.95 14.60
C MET A 156 -8.88 23.53 15.64
N ASP A 157 -7.65 24.00 15.48
CA ASP A 157 -6.61 23.77 16.46
C ASP A 157 -7.03 24.31 17.83
N PRO A 158 -7.12 23.47 18.86
CA PRO A 158 -7.49 23.90 20.22
C PRO A 158 -6.50 24.90 20.84
N ASN A 159 -5.27 24.97 20.31
CA ASN A 159 -4.24 25.91 20.78
C ASN A 159 -4.38 27.32 20.15
N GLY A 160 -5.41 27.54 19.31
CA GLY A 160 -5.70 28.85 18.76
C GLY A 160 -4.77 29.33 17.65
N SER A 161 -4.06 28.43 16.98
CA SER A 161 -3.14 28.75 15.86
C SER A 161 -3.85 29.30 14.62
N GLY A 162 -5.19 29.18 14.55
CA GLY A 162 -5.99 29.53 13.37
C GLY A 162 -5.96 28.48 12.26
N TYR A 163 -5.23 27.37 12.45
CA TYR A 163 -5.18 26.25 11.52
C TYR A 163 -6.31 25.25 11.75
N LEU A 164 -6.58 24.46 10.74
CA LEU A 164 -7.37 23.23 10.86
C LEU A 164 -6.41 22.05 11.06
N ILE A 165 -6.76 21.13 11.92
CA ILE A 165 -6.02 19.88 12.15
C ILE A 165 -6.88 18.71 11.66
N GLN A 166 -6.28 17.87 10.84
CA GLN A 166 -6.76 16.53 10.54
C GLN A 166 -5.85 15.52 11.23
N THR A 167 -6.40 14.50 11.85
CA THR A 167 -5.61 13.45 12.48
C THR A 167 -5.67 12.19 11.66
N ARG A 168 -4.50 11.59 11.38
CA ARG A 168 -4.40 10.27 10.76
C ARG A 168 -4.63 9.22 11.84
N VAL A 169 -5.65 8.39 11.62
CA VAL A 169 -6.08 7.33 12.54
C VAL A 169 -6.27 6.02 11.77
N ASN A 170 -6.39 4.90 12.47
CA ASN A 170 -6.84 3.67 11.85
C ASN A 170 -8.36 3.73 11.64
N GLY A 171 -8.78 3.48 10.42
CA GLY A 171 -10.18 3.41 10.04
C GLY A 171 -10.77 2.00 10.16
N PRO A 172 -12.06 1.85 9.91
CA PRO A 172 -12.69 0.54 9.75
C PRO A 172 -12.06 -0.17 8.55
N GLY A 173 -12.02 -1.50 8.60
CA GLY A 173 -11.49 -2.30 7.50
C GLY A 173 -12.15 -1.99 6.17
N ALA A 174 -11.40 -2.17 5.08
CA ALA A 174 -11.87 -1.97 3.71
C ALA A 174 -11.71 -3.25 2.87
N LYS A 175 -12.53 -3.39 1.84
CA LYS A 175 -12.45 -4.49 0.88
C LYS A 175 -12.42 -3.91 -0.52
N VAL A 176 -11.46 -4.39 -1.33
CA VAL A 176 -11.31 -4.02 -2.73
C VAL A 176 -11.33 -5.28 -3.56
N TYR A 177 -12.13 -5.32 -4.60
CA TYR A 177 -12.20 -6.46 -5.51
C TYR A 177 -12.54 -5.99 -6.91
N GLY A 178 -12.15 -6.80 -7.88
CA GLY A 178 -12.40 -6.50 -9.29
C GLY A 178 -11.99 -7.64 -10.19
N GLY A 179 -12.16 -7.43 -11.49
CA GLY A 179 -11.75 -8.35 -12.53
C GLY A 179 -11.35 -7.65 -13.80
N THR A 180 -10.51 -8.32 -14.57
CA THR A 180 -10.01 -7.89 -15.87
C THR A 180 -10.25 -8.97 -16.91
N LEU A 181 -10.68 -8.56 -18.11
CA LEU A 181 -10.73 -9.38 -19.30
C LEU A 181 -9.90 -8.74 -20.38
N GLU A 182 -8.88 -9.45 -20.86
CA GLU A 182 -8.07 -9.01 -21.99
C GLU A 182 -8.23 -9.99 -23.16
N PHE A 183 -8.30 -9.45 -24.37
CA PHE A 183 -8.25 -10.19 -25.60
C PHE A 183 -7.15 -9.62 -26.50
N ARG A 184 -6.30 -10.49 -27.02
CA ARG A 184 -5.27 -10.14 -27.99
C ARG A 184 -5.36 -11.05 -29.20
N LEU A 185 -5.27 -10.47 -30.39
CA LEU A 185 -5.19 -11.19 -31.64
C LEU A 185 -3.98 -10.68 -32.42
N ALA A 186 -3.11 -11.58 -32.82
CA ALA A 186 -1.94 -11.26 -33.64
C ALA A 186 -2.00 -12.08 -34.95
N TYR A 187 -1.60 -11.45 -36.05
CA TYR A 187 -1.35 -12.10 -37.33
C TYR A 187 0.16 -12.33 -37.47
N ARG A 188 0.54 -13.52 -37.85
CA ARG A 188 1.94 -13.91 -38.03
C ARG A 188 2.21 -14.10 -39.53
N ASP A 189 3.06 -13.26 -40.08
CA ASP A 189 3.57 -13.37 -41.47
C ASP A 189 4.49 -14.59 -41.63
#